data_7080f0917cc493f3ff233c69eb137925
#
_entry.id   7080f0917cc493f3ff233c69eb137925
#
_cell.length_a   1.000
_cell.length_b   1.000
_cell.length_c   1.000
_cell.angle_alpha   90.00
_cell.angle_beta   90.00
_cell.angle_gamma   90.00
#
_symmetry.space_group_name_H-M   'P 1'
#
loop_
_entity.id
_entity.type
_entity.pdbx_description
1 polymer ?
#
loop_
_entity_poly.entity_id
_entity_poly.type
_entity_poly.pdbx_seq_one_letter_code
_entity_poly.pdbx_strand_id
1 'polypeptide(L)'
;MHLKRYIPLVLGAILTLSGCAPEKPVELQKEVNAPSEVTLVSSDESSLVFSWKEVADAEYYVARLETSSGALVPGGQTTTKDTSIGFDGLQAGASYVFKVRVRVAGIDSPFSDPLQAVTAKQENPGPGPGPTPTPTPSESYKEFMIPAVEDEHKLPISFPGAEGGGMYTTGGRGGKVIHVTTLADSGAGSLRAALSESGPRTIVFDVAGIIELKSALSIKNGNVTIAGQTAPGDGICIKNYDVKFEGADNIIIRFIRFRMGDEAKREADALWGRYNRNIIIDHCSMSWSTDECSSFYANEYFTMQWCLIAESLRNSIHGKGSHGYGGIWGGKNASFHHNLLSCHDSRNPRIDHPQIYGNYVETHRGNVDYRCNAVYNWGSNLTYGGEDGWFNIVNNYYKPGPASSDRKYFVDAYGSYVKNGVTYADSYPELYLSGNVNTKYPELGAANDKTTIYWHNGASYGNYNVTLSSPLDLVGPQGAEVYTTTHTAEDAFARICAYAGASLSRDSVDDRVCADAESGKATYADGGNGSKNGIIDTQSAVGGWPVYDAAAEELAKVKDTDADGMPDWFEEKFSLDPSKAADADAKTLDPYGRYTNMEMYLHYLVRDIVASQNGGGQYETI
;
A
#
# COMPACT_ATOMS: atom_id res chain seq x y z
N MET A 1 32.67 -25.35 -50.35
CA MET A 1 32.76 -25.28 -51.81
C MET A 1 31.73 -24.28 -52.31
N HIS A 2 32.24 -23.21 -52.92
CA HIS A 2 31.62 -22.08 -53.65
C HIS A 2 30.72 -21.13 -52.88
N LEU A 3 31.14 -20.00 -52.43
CA LEU A 3 31.80 -18.76 -53.00
C LEU A 3 31.22 -18.27 -54.32
N LYS A 4 30.61 -17.06 -54.29
CA LYS A 4 30.85 -15.91 -55.22
C LYS A 4 29.86 -14.80 -54.79
N ARG A 5 30.33 -13.66 -54.26
CA ARG A 5 31.04 -12.50 -54.83
C ARG A 5 30.14 -11.59 -55.67
N TYR A 6 29.86 -10.43 -55.11
CA TYR A 6 30.21 -9.01 -55.50
C TYR A 6 30.01 -8.63 -57.00
N ILE A 7 29.45 -7.50 -57.34
CA ILE A 7 30.03 -6.14 -57.39
C ILE A 7 28.98 -5.14 -57.97
N PRO A 8 29.10 -3.83 -57.75
CA PRO A 8 28.11 -2.79 -58.00
C PRO A 8 28.28 -2.15 -59.40
N LEU A 9 27.25 -1.42 -59.82
CA LEU A 9 27.41 -0.50 -60.95
C LEU A 9 26.88 0.89 -60.64
N VAL A 10 27.66 1.84 -61.02
CA VAL A 10 27.58 3.30 -60.86
C VAL A 10 27.07 3.93 -62.17
N LEU A 11 26.39 5.07 -62.00
CA LEU A 11 26.20 6.19 -62.93
C LEU A 11 25.20 6.10 -64.10
N GLY A 12 24.38 7.12 -64.12
CA GLY A 12 23.65 7.60 -65.26
C GLY A 12 22.71 8.74 -64.93
N ALA A 13 23.26 9.96 -64.86
CA ALA A 13 22.45 11.18 -64.76
C ALA A 13 21.73 11.46 -66.07
N ILE A 14 20.43 11.65 -66.01
CA ILE A 14 19.69 12.38 -67.08
C ILE A 14 18.86 13.45 -66.40
N LEU A 15 19.23 14.71 -66.61
CA LEU A 15 18.39 15.86 -66.38
C LEU A 15 17.20 15.82 -67.34
N THR A 16 15.99 15.84 -66.82
CA THR A 16 14.83 16.36 -67.53
C THR A 16 14.17 17.43 -66.66
N LEU A 17 14.28 18.65 -67.11
CA LEU A 17 13.47 19.78 -66.67
C LEU A 17 12.02 19.49 -66.99
N SER A 18 11.16 19.47 -65.98
CA SER A 18 9.72 19.54 -66.19
C SER A 18 9.00 20.13 -64.99
N GLY A 19 8.49 21.32 -65.16
CA GLY A 19 7.27 21.84 -64.58
C GLY A 19 7.26 22.13 -63.10
N CYS A 20 7.51 23.38 -62.69
CA CYS A 20 6.99 23.98 -61.47
C CYS A 20 5.45 23.84 -61.46
N ALA A 21 4.95 22.96 -60.58
CA ALA A 21 3.59 23.08 -60.08
C ALA A 21 3.58 24.21 -59.05
N PRO A 22 2.57 25.09 -59.01
CA PRO A 22 2.49 26.16 -58.02
C PRO A 22 2.39 25.54 -56.63
N GLU A 23 3.26 25.96 -55.72
CA GLU A 23 3.13 25.71 -54.29
C GLU A 23 1.71 26.19 -53.89
N LYS A 24 0.96 25.30 -53.27
CA LYS A 24 -0.27 25.69 -52.57
C LYS A 24 0.11 26.73 -51.51
N PRO A 25 -0.66 27.82 -51.38
CA PRO A 25 -0.40 28.78 -50.31
C PRO A 25 -0.42 28.01 -48.96
N VAL A 26 0.65 28.21 -48.17
CA VAL A 26 0.63 27.82 -46.76
C VAL A 26 -0.51 28.64 -46.14
N GLU A 27 -1.63 27.99 -45.81
CA GLU A 27 -2.66 28.59 -44.98
C GLU A 27 -1.98 28.93 -43.64
N LEU A 28 -1.79 30.23 -43.40
CA LEU A 28 -1.40 30.74 -42.09
C LEU A 28 -2.42 30.22 -41.11
N GLN A 29 -1.98 29.33 -40.22
CA GLN A 29 -2.84 28.88 -39.10
C GLN A 29 -3.32 30.14 -38.37
N LYS A 30 -4.63 30.30 -38.33
CA LYS A 30 -5.29 31.43 -37.69
C LYS A 30 -4.96 31.33 -36.19
N GLU A 31 -4.06 32.16 -35.68
CA GLU A 31 -3.79 32.23 -34.25
C GLU A 31 -5.07 32.62 -33.51
N VAL A 32 -5.41 31.83 -32.49
CA VAL A 32 -6.51 32.12 -31.57
C VAL A 32 -5.95 32.85 -30.36
N ASN A 33 -6.41 34.07 -30.13
CA ASN A 33 -5.98 34.86 -28.98
C ASN A 33 -6.63 34.35 -27.68
N ALA A 34 -5.89 34.46 -26.57
CA ALA A 34 -6.42 34.17 -25.24
C ALA A 34 -7.64 35.09 -24.91
N PRO A 35 -8.59 34.64 -24.09
CA PRO A 35 -9.67 35.47 -23.59
C PRO A 35 -9.14 36.74 -22.90
N SER A 36 -9.76 37.87 -23.15
CA SER A 36 -9.39 39.17 -22.59
C SER A 36 -10.41 39.62 -21.53
N GLU A 37 -10.10 40.73 -20.84
CA GLU A 37 -10.96 41.31 -19.80
C GLU A 37 -11.33 40.30 -18.70
N VAL A 38 -10.34 39.48 -18.31
CA VAL A 38 -10.50 38.50 -17.22
C VAL A 38 -10.56 39.23 -15.89
N THR A 39 -11.65 39.06 -15.14
CA THR A 39 -11.92 39.78 -13.89
C THR A 39 -12.43 38.86 -12.81
N LEU A 40 -12.12 39.17 -11.53
CA LEU A 40 -12.79 38.61 -10.38
C LEU A 40 -14.11 39.30 -10.16
N VAL A 41 -15.22 38.56 -10.20
CA VAL A 41 -16.59 39.05 -10.05
C VAL A 41 -17.02 39.09 -8.59
N SER A 42 -16.73 38.02 -7.86
CA SER A 42 -17.02 37.96 -6.43
C SER A 42 -15.99 37.07 -5.71
N SER A 43 -15.83 37.37 -4.44
CA SER A 43 -14.98 36.60 -3.52
C SER A 43 -15.70 36.53 -2.18
N ASP A 44 -15.92 35.31 -1.69
CA ASP A 44 -16.35 35.09 -0.31
C ASP A 44 -15.32 34.20 0.44
N GLU A 45 -15.66 33.72 1.63
CA GLU A 45 -14.72 32.95 2.46
C GLU A 45 -14.29 31.63 1.83
N SER A 46 -15.09 31.04 0.97
CA SER A 46 -14.88 29.71 0.42
C SER A 46 -15.07 29.62 -1.09
N SER A 47 -15.34 30.73 -1.76
CA SER A 47 -15.53 30.73 -3.21
C SER A 47 -14.94 31.96 -3.91
N LEU A 48 -14.63 31.78 -5.20
CA LEU A 48 -14.21 32.82 -6.14
C LEU A 48 -14.98 32.65 -7.45
N VAL A 49 -15.51 33.75 -7.99
CA VAL A 49 -16.19 33.76 -9.29
C VAL A 49 -15.43 34.67 -10.23
N PHE A 50 -15.14 34.17 -11.42
CA PHE A 50 -14.42 34.89 -12.47
C PHE A 50 -15.28 35.08 -13.72
N SER A 51 -15.01 36.13 -14.50
CA SER A 51 -15.58 36.32 -15.80
C SER A 51 -14.56 36.86 -16.80
N TRP A 52 -14.84 36.73 -18.07
CA TRP A 52 -14.03 37.20 -19.18
C TRP A 52 -14.89 37.61 -20.35
N LYS A 53 -14.28 38.30 -21.31
CA LYS A 53 -14.94 38.73 -22.52
C LYS A 53 -15.19 37.54 -23.45
N GLU A 54 -16.40 37.48 -24.02
CA GLU A 54 -16.77 36.49 -25.01
C GLU A 54 -15.84 36.52 -26.22
N VAL A 55 -15.40 35.36 -26.67
CA VAL A 55 -14.63 35.18 -27.90
C VAL A 55 -15.56 34.62 -28.98
N ALA A 56 -15.60 35.30 -30.13
CA ALA A 56 -16.45 34.87 -31.24
C ALA A 56 -16.11 33.45 -31.70
N ASP A 57 -17.14 32.67 -32.02
CA ASP A 57 -17.02 31.26 -32.44
C ASP A 57 -16.37 30.32 -31.41
N ALA A 58 -16.38 30.68 -30.13
CA ALA A 58 -15.89 29.83 -29.07
C ALA A 58 -16.66 28.51 -28.97
N GLU A 59 -15.97 27.39 -29.06
CA GLU A 59 -16.53 26.05 -28.83
C GLU A 59 -16.73 25.81 -27.33
N TYR A 60 -15.72 26.16 -26.55
CA TYR A 60 -15.72 26.16 -25.08
C TYR A 60 -14.47 26.88 -24.53
N TYR A 61 -14.52 27.19 -23.25
CA TYR A 61 -13.39 27.70 -22.46
C TYR A 61 -12.87 26.63 -21.51
N VAL A 62 -11.57 26.67 -21.25
CA VAL A 62 -10.93 25.88 -20.17
C VAL A 62 -10.46 26.85 -19.11
N ALA A 63 -11.12 26.84 -17.96
CA ALA A 63 -10.78 27.64 -16.80
C ALA A 63 -9.89 26.85 -15.86
N ARG A 64 -8.90 27.51 -15.27
CA ARG A 64 -7.90 26.90 -14.39
C ARG A 64 -7.63 27.79 -13.18
N LEU A 65 -7.75 27.20 -11.97
CA LEU A 65 -7.43 27.84 -10.70
C LEU A 65 -6.27 27.10 -10.04
N GLU A 66 -5.24 27.82 -9.70
CA GLU A 66 -4.00 27.32 -9.07
C GLU A 66 -3.79 28.00 -7.72
N THR A 67 -3.07 27.35 -6.82
CA THR A 67 -2.54 28.00 -5.62
C THR A 67 -1.49 29.03 -5.98
N SER A 68 -1.09 29.88 -5.05
CA SER A 68 0.00 30.85 -5.26
C SER A 68 1.36 30.19 -5.58
N SER A 69 1.54 28.90 -5.26
CA SER A 69 2.72 28.12 -5.61
C SER A 69 2.64 27.47 -7.00
N GLY A 70 1.51 27.61 -7.71
CA GLY A 70 1.30 27.08 -9.06
C GLY A 70 0.69 25.67 -9.11
N ALA A 71 0.37 25.07 -7.96
CA ALA A 71 -0.32 23.79 -7.92
C ALA A 71 -1.81 23.95 -8.26
N LEU A 72 -2.37 23.03 -9.04
CA LEU A 72 -3.79 23.02 -9.36
C LEU A 72 -4.61 22.74 -8.09
N VAL A 73 -5.64 23.54 -7.80
CA VAL A 73 -6.56 23.24 -6.68
C VAL A 73 -7.47 22.06 -7.04
N PRO A 74 -7.95 21.28 -6.07
CA PRO A 74 -8.93 20.22 -6.33
C PRO A 74 -10.16 20.77 -7.10
N GLY A 75 -10.49 20.15 -8.23
CA GLY A 75 -11.53 20.70 -9.12
C GLY A 75 -11.15 21.99 -9.86
N GLY A 76 -9.91 22.45 -9.73
CA GLY A 76 -9.44 23.73 -10.26
C GLY A 76 -9.24 23.78 -11.78
N GLN A 77 -9.54 22.73 -12.52
CA GLN A 77 -9.60 22.80 -13.99
C GLN A 77 -10.93 22.25 -14.49
N THR A 78 -11.63 23.05 -15.26
CA THR A 78 -12.94 22.68 -15.79
C THR A 78 -13.20 23.36 -17.15
N THR A 79 -14.16 22.84 -17.89
CA THR A 79 -14.59 23.40 -19.16
C THR A 79 -15.99 24.00 -19.03
N THR A 80 -16.23 25.14 -19.68
CA THR A 80 -17.55 25.78 -19.73
C THR A 80 -17.79 26.41 -21.10
N LYS A 81 -19.04 26.61 -21.44
CA LYS A 81 -19.46 27.45 -22.60
C LYS A 81 -19.80 28.87 -22.19
N ASP A 82 -19.98 29.09 -20.90
CA ASP A 82 -20.28 30.40 -20.34
C ASP A 82 -19.00 31.25 -20.24
N THR A 83 -19.16 32.55 -20.16
CA THR A 83 -18.07 33.52 -19.98
C THR A 83 -17.81 33.85 -18.53
N SER A 84 -18.29 33.01 -17.62
CA SER A 84 -18.05 33.09 -16.19
C SER A 84 -17.98 31.71 -15.56
N ILE A 85 -17.30 31.61 -14.40
CA ILE A 85 -17.17 30.36 -13.64
C ILE A 85 -16.91 30.65 -12.16
N GLY A 86 -17.50 29.82 -11.30
CA GLY A 86 -17.23 29.80 -9.87
C GLY A 86 -16.38 28.58 -9.46
N PHE A 87 -15.54 28.75 -8.43
CA PHE A 87 -14.82 27.71 -7.73
C PHE A 87 -15.17 27.79 -6.27
N ASP A 88 -15.65 26.68 -5.71
CA ASP A 88 -16.09 26.55 -4.32
C ASP A 88 -15.13 25.65 -3.53
N GLY A 89 -15.30 25.63 -2.19
CA GLY A 89 -14.50 24.80 -1.30
C GLY A 89 -13.07 25.31 -1.10
N LEU A 90 -12.84 26.58 -1.35
CA LEU A 90 -11.54 27.23 -1.21
C LEU A 90 -11.27 27.61 0.25
N GLN A 91 -10.00 27.79 0.59
CA GLN A 91 -9.58 28.19 1.92
C GLN A 91 -9.76 29.71 2.12
N ALA A 92 -10.38 30.12 3.22
CA ALA A 92 -10.58 31.52 3.56
C ALA A 92 -9.24 32.28 3.71
N GLY A 93 -9.18 33.47 3.12
CA GLY A 93 -7.99 34.34 3.15
C GLY A 93 -6.79 33.82 2.35
N ALA A 94 -6.97 32.76 1.56
CA ALA A 94 -5.89 32.18 0.73
C ALA A 94 -5.81 32.87 -0.64
N SER A 95 -4.61 32.89 -1.21
CA SER A 95 -4.32 33.48 -2.52
C SER A 95 -4.30 32.42 -3.62
N TYR A 96 -4.95 32.72 -4.73
CA TYR A 96 -5.08 31.86 -5.89
C TYR A 96 -4.71 32.59 -7.18
N VAL A 97 -4.43 31.83 -8.24
CA VAL A 97 -4.10 32.33 -9.59
C VAL A 97 -5.08 31.72 -10.57
N PHE A 98 -5.87 32.56 -11.22
CA PHE A 98 -6.81 32.13 -12.24
C PHE A 98 -6.29 32.39 -13.65
N LYS A 99 -6.54 31.45 -14.57
CA LYS A 99 -6.23 31.55 -16.00
C LYS A 99 -7.36 30.92 -16.81
N VAL A 100 -7.60 31.42 -18.01
CA VAL A 100 -8.59 30.85 -18.92
C VAL A 100 -8.06 30.84 -20.35
N ARG A 101 -8.38 29.79 -21.11
CA ARG A 101 -8.15 29.72 -22.56
C ARG A 101 -9.42 29.35 -23.29
N VAL A 102 -9.45 29.58 -24.58
CA VAL A 102 -10.59 29.29 -25.44
C VAL A 102 -10.23 28.34 -26.57
N ARG A 103 -11.16 27.51 -26.98
CA ARG A 103 -11.07 26.72 -28.21
C ARG A 103 -11.97 27.28 -29.28
N VAL A 104 -11.41 27.52 -30.48
CA VAL A 104 -12.11 28.02 -31.66
C VAL A 104 -11.67 27.21 -32.88
N ALA A 105 -12.60 26.66 -33.62
CA ALA A 105 -12.35 25.84 -34.81
C ALA A 105 -11.31 24.72 -34.59
N GLY A 106 -11.40 24.07 -33.44
CA GLY A 106 -10.52 22.98 -33.07
C GLY A 106 -9.12 23.41 -32.58
N ILE A 107 -8.84 24.73 -32.48
CA ILE A 107 -7.53 25.28 -32.05
C ILE A 107 -7.65 25.89 -30.66
N ASP A 108 -6.78 25.49 -29.74
CA ASP A 108 -6.70 26.06 -28.39
C ASP A 108 -5.86 27.34 -28.40
N SER A 109 -6.33 28.40 -27.77
CA SER A 109 -5.52 29.58 -27.50
C SER A 109 -4.49 29.32 -26.41
N PRO A 110 -3.47 30.18 -26.26
CA PRO A 110 -2.74 30.30 -25.00
C PRO A 110 -3.70 30.59 -23.83
N PHE A 111 -3.27 30.31 -22.59
CA PHE A 111 -3.99 30.82 -21.42
C PHE A 111 -3.87 32.36 -21.34
N SER A 112 -4.87 32.99 -20.75
CA SER A 112 -4.84 34.42 -20.40
C SER A 112 -3.67 34.74 -19.47
N ASP A 113 -3.34 36.00 -19.34
CA ASP A 113 -2.48 36.47 -18.26
C ASP A 113 -3.05 36.02 -16.92
N PRO A 114 -2.17 35.62 -15.95
CA PRO A 114 -2.59 35.14 -14.64
C PRO A 114 -3.25 36.25 -13.83
N LEU A 115 -4.49 36.01 -13.37
CA LEU A 115 -5.22 36.91 -12.47
C LEU A 115 -5.06 36.42 -11.03
N GLN A 116 -4.48 37.23 -10.17
CA GLN A 116 -4.40 36.97 -8.73
C GLN A 116 -5.74 37.25 -8.07
N ALA A 117 -6.21 36.33 -7.23
CA ALA A 117 -7.46 36.47 -6.45
C ALA A 117 -7.22 35.97 -5.03
N VAL A 118 -7.93 36.55 -4.07
CA VAL A 118 -7.86 36.17 -2.67
C VAL A 118 -9.27 35.95 -2.18
N THR A 119 -9.55 34.80 -1.54
CA THR A 119 -10.83 34.59 -0.85
C THR A 119 -10.98 35.58 0.32
N ALA A 120 -12.21 35.96 0.63
CA ALA A 120 -12.47 36.84 1.76
C ALA A 120 -11.89 36.21 3.05
N LYS A 121 -11.33 37.06 3.91
CA LYS A 121 -10.98 36.63 5.25
C LYS A 121 -12.25 36.46 6.04
N GLN A 122 -12.35 35.40 6.83
CA GLN A 122 -13.45 35.24 7.77
C GLN A 122 -13.52 36.48 8.65
N GLU A 123 -14.60 37.27 8.53
CA GLU A 123 -14.83 38.39 9.44
C GLU A 123 -15.08 37.83 10.82
N ASN A 124 -14.20 38.19 11.76
CA ASN A 124 -14.39 37.85 13.15
C ASN A 124 -15.71 38.45 13.64
N PRO A 125 -16.73 37.68 13.97
CA PRO A 125 -17.76 38.17 14.88
C PRO A 125 -17.04 38.50 16.19
N GLY A 126 -17.11 39.76 16.66
CA GLY A 126 -16.38 40.37 17.76
C GLY A 126 -16.03 39.42 18.93
N PRO A 127 -15.25 39.78 19.95
CA PRO A 127 -14.49 38.85 20.76
C PRO A 127 -15.37 37.73 21.34
N GLY A 128 -15.68 36.78 20.51
CA GLY A 128 -16.03 35.43 20.89
C GLY A 128 -14.77 34.78 21.51
N PRO A 129 -14.89 33.69 22.25
CA PRO A 129 -13.74 33.04 22.84
C PRO A 129 -12.66 32.89 21.75
N GLY A 130 -11.46 33.39 22.06
CA GLY A 130 -10.30 33.37 21.14
C GLY A 130 -10.11 32.01 20.51
N PRO A 131 -9.27 31.87 19.42
CA PRO A 131 -9.02 30.59 18.81
C PRO A 131 -8.80 29.59 19.90
N THR A 132 -9.60 28.52 19.93
CA THR A 132 -9.39 27.45 20.90
C THR A 132 -7.93 27.09 20.77
N PRO A 133 -7.10 27.32 21.80
CA PRO A 133 -5.69 27.03 21.70
C PRO A 133 -5.60 25.59 21.25
N THR A 134 -4.72 25.30 20.30
CA THR A 134 -4.35 23.91 19.97
C THR A 134 -4.17 23.22 21.31
N PRO A 135 -4.92 22.17 21.61
CA PRO A 135 -4.91 21.61 22.96
C PRO A 135 -3.47 21.24 23.29
N THR A 136 -2.95 21.79 24.38
CA THR A 136 -1.66 21.32 24.88
C THR A 136 -1.89 19.87 25.29
N PRO A 137 -1.19 18.89 24.70
CA PRO A 137 -1.38 17.49 25.04
C PRO A 137 -1.27 17.30 26.56
N SER A 138 -2.27 16.65 27.16
CA SER A 138 -2.22 16.29 28.58
C SER A 138 -1.06 15.33 28.84
N GLU A 139 -0.59 15.24 30.09
CA GLU A 139 0.42 14.24 30.44
C GLU A 139 -0.07 12.81 30.12
N SER A 140 -1.37 12.54 30.29
CA SER A 140 -1.97 11.26 29.93
C SER A 140 -1.96 11.00 28.42
N TYR A 141 -2.12 12.03 27.58
CA TYR A 141 -2.00 11.86 26.12
C TYR A 141 -0.58 11.49 25.70
N LYS A 142 0.43 12.03 26.37
CA LYS A 142 1.84 11.68 26.06
C LYS A 142 2.15 10.20 26.28
N GLU A 143 1.41 9.51 27.14
CA GLU A 143 1.56 8.08 27.35
C GLU A 143 1.20 7.23 26.10
N PHE A 144 0.43 7.79 25.18
CA PHE A 144 0.09 7.10 23.93
C PHE A 144 1.22 7.13 22.90
N MET A 145 2.20 8.02 23.06
CA MET A 145 3.39 8.10 22.18
C MET A 145 3.03 8.21 20.69
N ILE A 146 1.95 8.90 20.37
CA ILE A 146 1.54 9.11 18.97
C ILE A 146 2.61 9.95 18.27
N PRO A 147 3.08 9.56 17.07
CA PRO A 147 4.06 10.34 16.32
C PRO A 147 3.57 11.76 16.04
N ALA A 148 4.39 12.78 16.35
CA ALA A 148 4.01 14.19 16.20
C ALA A 148 3.63 14.57 14.76
N VAL A 149 4.22 13.90 13.76
CA VAL A 149 3.89 14.10 12.34
C VAL A 149 2.42 13.77 12.02
N GLU A 150 1.78 12.92 12.80
CA GLU A 150 0.36 12.58 12.63
C GLU A 150 -0.58 13.67 13.14
N ASP A 151 -0.12 14.56 14.00
CA ASP A 151 -0.92 15.68 14.50
C ASP A 151 -1.21 16.72 13.40
N GLU A 152 -0.46 16.68 12.31
CA GLU A 152 -0.63 17.55 11.14
C GLU A 152 -1.65 17.03 10.12
N HIS A 153 -2.07 15.77 10.23
CA HIS A 153 -3.05 15.19 9.30
C HIS A 153 -4.46 15.78 9.53
N LYS A 154 -5.07 16.22 8.46
CA LYS A 154 -6.44 16.78 8.50
C LYS A 154 -7.51 15.71 8.70
N LEU A 155 -7.24 14.49 8.27
CA LEU A 155 -8.13 13.33 8.37
C LEU A 155 -7.50 12.29 9.29
N PRO A 156 -8.30 11.62 10.14
CA PRO A 156 -7.79 10.53 10.95
C PRO A 156 -7.39 9.36 10.03
N ILE A 157 -6.17 8.90 10.19
CA ILE A 157 -5.68 7.67 9.57
C ILE A 157 -6.28 6.45 10.26
N SER A 158 -6.00 5.25 9.75
CA SER A 158 -6.58 3.99 10.24
C SER A 158 -6.33 3.77 11.75
N PHE A 159 -5.13 4.03 12.18
CA PHE A 159 -4.63 3.99 13.55
C PHE A 159 -3.27 4.70 13.57
N PRO A 160 -2.79 5.18 14.73
CA PRO A 160 -1.45 5.77 14.80
C PRO A 160 -0.38 4.80 14.29
N GLY A 161 0.45 5.26 13.33
CA GLY A 161 1.44 4.45 12.62
C GLY A 161 0.93 3.72 11.38
N ALA A 162 -0.30 3.99 10.93
CA ALA A 162 -0.78 3.50 9.64
C ALA A 162 -0.21 4.35 8.51
N GLU A 163 0.40 3.71 7.51
CA GLU A 163 1.09 4.34 6.40
C GLU A 163 0.67 3.73 5.05
N GLY A 164 1.06 4.37 3.95
CA GLY A 164 0.85 3.86 2.60
C GLY A 164 -0.58 3.99 2.08
N GLY A 165 -0.87 3.37 0.94
CA GLY A 165 -2.13 3.52 0.21
C GLY A 165 -3.39 3.20 1.02
N GLY A 166 -3.31 2.28 1.98
CA GLY A 166 -4.40 1.89 2.88
C GLY A 166 -4.53 2.71 4.16
N MET A 167 -3.72 3.75 4.35
CA MET A 167 -3.64 4.49 5.62
C MET A 167 -4.94 5.17 6.08
N TYR A 168 -5.90 5.34 5.19
CA TYR A 168 -7.21 5.94 5.48
C TYR A 168 -8.34 4.92 5.67
N THR A 169 -8.00 3.63 5.76
CA THR A 169 -8.96 2.56 6.05
C THR A 169 -9.60 2.78 7.41
N THR A 170 -10.92 2.81 7.48
CA THR A 170 -11.64 3.04 8.76
C THR A 170 -11.97 1.75 9.51
N GLY A 171 -11.96 0.61 8.80
CA GLY A 171 -12.27 -0.68 9.42
C GLY A 171 -13.61 -0.69 10.14
N GLY A 172 -13.59 -1.06 11.41
CA GLY A 172 -14.74 -1.13 12.28
C GLY A 172 -15.11 0.15 13.04
N ARG A 173 -14.44 1.28 12.77
CA ARG A 173 -14.60 2.55 13.51
C ARG A 173 -16.07 2.94 13.67
N GLY A 174 -16.48 3.26 14.92
CA GLY A 174 -17.84 3.68 15.25
C GLY A 174 -18.87 2.54 15.15
N GLY A 175 -18.41 1.29 15.08
CA GLY A 175 -19.26 0.11 15.05
C GLY A 175 -19.27 -0.64 16.38
N LYS A 176 -19.99 -1.76 16.42
CA LYS A 176 -20.05 -2.61 17.61
C LYS A 176 -18.71 -3.31 17.88
N VAL A 177 -18.46 -3.63 19.14
CA VAL A 177 -17.37 -4.49 19.55
C VAL A 177 -17.87 -5.94 19.64
N ILE A 178 -17.04 -6.90 19.24
CA ILE A 178 -17.36 -8.33 19.31
C ILE A 178 -16.17 -9.07 19.92
N HIS A 179 -16.42 -9.73 21.03
CA HIS A 179 -15.42 -10.50 21.75
C HIS A 179 -15.30 -11.93 21.20
N VAL A 180 -14.08 -12.34 20.88
CA VAL A 180 -13.75 -13.73 20.60
C VAL A 180 -13.35 -14.38 21.91
N THR A 181 -14.24 -15.23 22.42
CA THR A 181 -14.14 -15.85 23.75
C THR A 181 -13.78 -17.33 23.70
N THR A 182 -13.58 -17.89 22.48
CA THR A 182 -13.21 -19.29 22.29
C THR A 182 -12.31 -19.47 21.07
N LEU A 183 -11.42 -20.45 21.14
CA LEU A 183 -10.56 -20.89 20.03
C LEU A 183 -11.25 -21.87 19.07
N ALA A 184 -12.52 -22.21 19.31
CA ALA A 184 -13.27 -23.09 18.43
C ALA A 184 -13.41 -22.49 17.01
N ASP A 185 -13.35 -23.36 15.98
CA ASP A 185 -13.53 -22.96 14.58
C ASP A 185 -14.85 -22.22 14.33
N SER A 186 -15.92 -22.62 15.04
CA SER A 186 -17.27 -22.09 14.82
C SER A 186 -18.12 -22.14 16.08
N GLY A 187 -19.27 -21.50 16.03
CA GLY A 187 -20.20 -21.38 17.17
C GLY A 187 -20.08 -20.01 17.85
N ALA A 188 -20.91 -19.81 18.89
CA ALA A 188 -20.92 -18.54 19.61
C ALA A 188 -19.53 -18.21 20.21
N GLY A 189 -19.13 -16.97 20.15
CA GLY A 189 -17.82 -16.49 20.63
C GLY A 189 -16.62 -16.85 19.75
N SER A 190 -16.81 -17.54 18.62
CA SER A 190 -15.71 -17.85 17.70
C SER A 190 -15.40 -16.68 16.76
N LEU A 191 -14.17 -16.62 16.26
CA LEU A 191 -13.77 -15.65 15.22
C LEU A 191 -14.64 -15.75 13.96
N ARG A 192 -14.98 -16.98 13.52
CA ARG A 192 -15.86 -17.20 12.38
C ARG A 192 -17.25 -16.60 12.58
N ALA A 193 -17.81 -16.73 13.78
CA ALA A 193 -19.10 -16.10 14.11
C ALA A 193 -18.99 -14.58 14.08
N ALA A 194 -17.95 -14.00 14.68
CA ALA A 194 -17.70 -12.55 14.66
C ALA A 194 -17.53 -11.99 13.23
N LEU A 195 -16.84 -12.71 12.35
CA LEU A 195 -16.67 -12.34 10.95
C LEU A 195 -17.94 -12.48 10.11
N SER A 196 -18.88 -13.32 10.52
CA SER A 196 -20.17 -13.48 9.82
C SER A 196 -21.14 -12.32 10.05
N GLU A 197 -20.92 -11.54 11.09
CA GLU A 197 -21.70 -10.35 11.39
C GLU A 197 -21.55 -9.28 10.31
N SER A 198 -22.56 -8.44 10.16
CA SER A 198 -22.56 -7.32 9.20
C SER A 198 -22.49 -5.95 9.90
N GLY A 199 -22.16 -4.92 9.11
CA GLY A 199 -21.95 -3.56 9.58
C GLY A 199 -20.58 -3.33 10.21
N PRO A 200 -20.28 -2.06 10.56
CA PRO A 200 -19.00 -1.72 11.19
C PRO A 200 -18.83 -2.45 12.52
N ARG A 201 -17.65 -3.05 12.72
CA ARG A 201 -17.35 -3.82 13.95
C ARG A 201 -15.85 -3.95 14.20
N THR A 202 -15.49 -3.88 15.46
CA THR A 202 -14.14 -4.20 15.94
C THR A 202 -14.18 -5.55 16.67
N ILE A 203 -13.30 -6.47 16.26
CA ILE A 203 -13.20 -7.81 16.84
C ILE A 203 -11.99 -7.81 17.77
N VAL A 204 -12.23 -8.09 19.04
CA VAL A 204 -11.24 -8.22 20.11
C VAL A 204 -11.16 -9.66 20.61
N PHE A 205 -10.07 -10.01 21.27
CA PHE A 205 -9.82 -11.39 21.72
C PHE A 205 -9.61 -11.44 23.22
N ASP A 206 -10.44 -12.25 23.90
CA ASP A 206 -10.33 -12.54 25.33
C ASP A 206 -9.56 -13.83 25.60
N VAL A 207 -9.05 -14.47 24.55
CA VAL A 207 -8.34 -15.74 24.58
C VAL A 207 -7.01 -15.66 23.82
N ALA A 208 -6.06 -16.50 24.20
CA ALA A 208 -4.83 -16.74 23.44
C ALA A 208 -4.79 -18.20 22.99
N GLY A 209 -4.15 -18.45 21.83
CA GLY A 209 -3.99 -19.83 21.39
C GLY A 209 -4.16 -20.04 19.88
N ILE A 210 -4.33 -21.30 19.50
CA ILE A 210 -4.50 -21.72 18.12
C ILE A 210 -5.99 -21.87 17.79
N ILE A 211 -6.46 -21.13 16.80
CA ILE A 211 -7.75 -21.37 16.14
C ILE A 211 -7.52 -22.38 15.02
N GLU A 212 -7.90 -23.62 15.26
CA GLU A 212 -7.76 -24.70 14.29
C GLU A 212 -8.96 -24.74 13.35
N LEU A 213 -8.81 -24.16 12.17
CA LEU A 213 -9.88 -24.10 11.17
C LEU A 213 -10.24 -25.50 10.65
N LYS A 214 -11.50 -25.72 10.36
CA LYS A 214 -12.05 -26.92 9.71
C LYS A 214 -12.48 -26.65 8.26
N SER A 215 -12.47 -25.39 7.85
CA SER A 215 -12.72 -24.94 6.49
C SER A 215 -12.14 -23.53 6.29
N ALA A 216 -11.96 -23.11 5.03
CA ALA A 216 -11.51 -21.75 4.72
C ALA A 216 -12.31 -20.68 5.48
N LEU A 217 -11.63 -19.69 6.01
CA LEU A 217 -12.23 -18.56 6.72
C LEU A 217 -12.35 -17.37 5.77
N SER A 218 -13.58 -17.09 5.32
CA SER A 218 -13.83 -15.97 4.41
C SER A 218 -14.39 -14.77 5.16
N ILE A 219 -13.74 -13.62 5.03
CA ILE A 219 -14.27 -12.33 5.46
C ILE A 219 -15.14 -11.81 4.30
N LYS A 220 -16.44 -11.98 4.41
CA LYS A 220 -17.42 -11.60 3.38
C LYS A 220 -18.02 -10.22 3.62
N ASN A 221 -18.04 -9.78 4.85
CA ASN A 221 -18.58 -8.49 5.27
C ASN A 221 -17.43 -7.58 5.65
N GLY A 222 -17.23 -6.53 4.91
CA GLY A 222 -16.24 -5.48 5.17
C GLY A 222 -16.60 -4.62 6.40
N ASN A 223 -16.02 -3.43 6.48
CA ASN A 223 -16.13 -2.54 7.64
C ASN A 223 -15.77 -3.26 8.96
N VAL A 224 -14.59 -3.89 8.97
CA VAL A 224 -14.13 -4.69 10.11
C VAL A 224 -12.70 -4.38 10.50
N THR A 225 -12.46 -4.26 11.80
CA THR A 225 -11.14 -4.28 12.42
C THR A 225 -10.96 -5.59 13.18
N ILE A 226 -9.92 -6.36 12.86
CA ILE A 226 -9.50 -7.55 13.60
C ILE A 226 -8.28 -7.15 14.43
N ALA A 227 -8.49 -6.91 15.71
CA ALA A 227 -7.51 -6.38 16.63
C ALA A 227 -6.78 -7.48 17.39
N GLY A 228 -5.87 -8.21 16.73
CA GLY A 228 -5.11 -9.31 17.35
C GLY A 228 -4.25 -8.89 18.53
N GLN A 229 -3.85 -7.62 18.62
CA GLN A 229 -3.09 -7.08 19.74
C GLN A 229 -3.88 -7.08 21.08
N THR A 230 -5.18 -7.29 21.07
CA THR A 230 -5.98 -7.40 22.30
C THR A 230 -5.90 -8.77 22.93
N ALA A 231 -5.47 -9.77 22.18
CA ALA A 231 -5.33 -11.13 22.71
C ALA A 231 -4.29 -11.18 23.85
N PRO A 232 -4.60 -11.84 24.97
CA PRO A 232 -3.65 -11.96 26.07
C PRO A 232 -2.46 -12.86 25.70
N GLY A 233 -1.39 -12.80 26.49
CA GLY A 233 -0.23 -13.68 26.41
C GLY A 233 0.39 -13.77 25.02
N ASP A 234 0.47 -14.98 24.48
CA ASP A 234 1.13 -15.24 23.19
C ASP A 234 0.27 -14.86 21.97
N GLY A 235 -0.96 -14.36 22.18
CA GLY A 235 -1.81 -13.91 21.08
C GLY A 235 -2.47 -15.04 20.29
N ILE A 236 -2.86 -14.78 19.04
CA ILE A 236 -3.66 -15.68 18.20
C ILE A 236 -2.84 -16.21 17.03
N CYS A 237 -2.95 -17.53 16.81
CA CYS A 237 -2.49 -18.22 15.61
C CYS A 237 -3.66 -18.94 14.93
N ILE A 238 -3.80 -18.77 13.62
CA ILE A 238 -4.82 -19.45 12.79
C ILE A 238 -4.11 -20.51 11.95
N LYS A 239 -4.59 -21.77 11.98
CA LYS A 239 -3.96 -22.88 11.25
C LYS A 239 -4.93 -23.68 10.39
N ASN A 240 -4.39 -24.51 9.51
CA ASN A 240 -5.00 -25.54 8.67
C ASN A 240 -5.64 -25.06 7.36
N TYR A 241 -6.32 -23.94 7.32
CA TYR A 241 -7.00 -23.46 6.13
C TYR A 241 -6.66 -22.00 5.85
N ASP A 242 -6.91 -21.60 4.60
CA ASP A 242 -6.74 -20.23 4.16
C ASP A 242 -7.70 -19.25 4.85
N VAL A 243 -7.21 -18.06 5.09
CA VAL A 243 -8.01 -16.88 5.43
C VAL A 243 -8.04 -15.95 4.23
N LYS A 244 -9.24 -15.47 3.88
CA LYS A 244 -9.40 -14.68 2.65
C LYS A 244 -10.48 -13.63 2.71
N PHE A 245 -10.34 -12.62 1.86
CA PHE A 245 -11.37 -11.64 1.58
C PHE A 245 -11.39 -11.30 0.08
N GLU A 246 -12.57 -11.33 -0.49
CA GLU A 246 -12.79 -11.09 -1.92
C GLU A 246 -14.09 -10.31 -2.10
N GLY A 247 -14.00 -9.08 -2.62
CA GLY A 247 -15.13 -8.18 -2.74
C GLY A 247 -15.68 -7.67 -1.39
N ALA A 248 -14.81 -7.54 -0.38
CA ALA A 248 -15.15 -7.04 0.95
C ALA A 248 -14.24 -5.86 1.31
N ASP A 249 -14.80 -4.67 1.30
CA ASP A 249 -14.06 -3.42 1.47
C ASP A 249 -13.89 -3.03 2.94
N ASN A 250 -12.90 -2.17 3.21
CA ASN A 250 -12.69 -1.50 4.48
C ASN A 250 -12.34 -2.48 5.62
N ILE A 251 -11.15 -3.07 5.53
CA ILE A 251 -10.68 -4.13 6.44
C ILE A 251 -9.33 -3.74 7.06
N ILE A 252 -9.25 -3.83 8.38
CA ILE A 252 -8.00 -3.71 9.15
C ILE A 252 -7.72 -5.05 9.81
N ILE A 253 -6.52 -5.61 9.62
CA ILE A 253 -6.07 -6.83 10.30
C ILE A 253 -4.72 -6.56 10.95
N ARG A 254 -4.60 -6.77 12.26
CA ARG A 254 -3.39 -6.46 13.01
C ARG A 254 -2.99 -7.59 13.98
N PHE A 255 -1.69 -7.86 14.07
CA PHE A 255 -1.07 -8.76 15.06
C PHE A 255 -1.65 -10.18 15.12
N ILE A 256 -1.97 -10.78 13.97
CA ILE A 256 -2.44 -12.17 13.83
C ILE A 256 -1.39 -13.01 13.11
N ARG A 257 -1.23 -14.26 13.54
CA ARG A 257 -0.42 -15.26 12.84
C ARG A 257 -1.32 -16.16 11.99
N PHE A 258 -1.00 -16.24 10.70
CA PHE A 258 -1.63 -17.12 9.72
C PHE A 258 -0.62 -18.22 9.36
N ARG A 259 -0.59 -19.31 10.13
CA ARG A 259 0.32 -20.44 9.93
C ARG A 259 -0.45 -21.65 9.45
N MET A 260 -0.64 -21.72 8.12
CA MET A 260 -1.55 -22.68 7.51
C MET A 260 -1.13 -24.13 7.77
N GLY A 261 0.05 -24.54 7.32
CA GLY A 261 0.54 -25.91 7.37
C GLY A 261 -0.13 -26.86 6.39
N ASP A 262 0.37 -28.11 6.34
CA ASP A 262 -0.06 -29.15 5.40
C ASP A 262 -0.97 -30.22 5.99
N GLU A 263 -1.29 -30.17 7.29
CA GLU A 263 -2.08 -31.20 7.98
C GLU A 263 -3.46 -31.38 7.37
N ALA A 264 -4.13 -30.29 7.01
CA ALA A 264 -5.47 -30.31 6.43
C ALA A 264 -5.49 -30.75 4.94
N LYS A 265 -4.33 -31.01 4.33
CA LYS A 265 -4.18 -31.35 2.91
C LYS A 265 -4.90 -30.37 1.97
N ARG A 266 -4.88 -29.09 2.35
CA ARG A 266 -5.49 -27.99 1.62
C ARG A 266 -4.46 -27.27 0.76
N GLU A 267 -4.64 -27.23 -0.57
CA GLU A 267 -3.88 -26.39 -1.49
C GLU A 267 -4.45 -24.97 -1.44
N ALA A 268 -3.69 -24.02 -0.83
CA ALA A 268 -4.11 -22.63 -0.72
C ALA A 268 -2.98 -21.71 -0.22
N ASP A 269 -3.24 -20.39 -0.31
CA ASP A 269 -2.46 -19.34 0.32
C ASP A 269 -2.76 -19.29 1.82
N ALA A 270 -1.83 -18.74 2.62
CA ALA A 270 -2.10 -18.59 4.05
C ALA A 270 -3.07 -17.44 4.35
N LEU A 271 -2.81 -16.25 3.79
CA LEU A 271 -3.71 -15.10 3.80
C LEU A 271 -3.72 -14.44 2.43
N TRP A 272 -4.90 -14.18 1.87
CA TRP A 272 -4.99 -13.52 0.58
C TRP A 272 -6.24 -12.65 0.43
N GLY A 273 -6.16 -11.64 -0.44
CA GLY A 273 -7.28 -10.75 -0.73
C GLY A 273 -7.19 -10.11 -2.12
N ARG A 274 -8.35 -10.01 -2.79
CA ARG A 274 -8.46 -9.39 -4.12
C ARG A 274 -9.84 -8.77 -4.36
N TYR A 275 -9.88 -7.78 -5.25
CA TYR A 275 -11.10 -7.06 -5.65
C TYR A 275 -11.74 -6.26 -4.50
N ASN A 276 -10.90 -5.64 -3.66
CA ASN A 276 -11.33 -4.89 -2.49
C ASN A 276 -10.78 -3.46 -2.53
N ARG A 277 -11.30 -2.61 -1.65
CA ARG A 277 -10.82 -1.25 -1.40
C ARG A 277 -10.63 -0.98 0.09
N ASN A 278 -9.69 -0.07 0.39
CA ASN A 278 -9.42 0.37 1.76
C ASN A 278 -9.04 -0.82 2.67
N ILE A 279 -7.85 -1.32 2.49
CA ILE A 279 -7.34 -2.48 3.23
C ILE A 279 -6.00 -2.14 3.87
N ILE A 280 -5.81 -2.48 5.14
CA ILE A 280 -4.50 -2.46 5.78
C ILE A 280 -4.25 -3.73 6.58
N ILE A 281 -3.11 -4.38 6.30
CA ILE A 281 -2.58 -5.54 7.00
C ILE A 281 -1.31 -5.11 7.71
N ASP A 282 -1.31 -5.19 9.03
CA ASP A 282 -0.26 -4.61 9.86
C ASP A 282 0.24 -5.61 10.91
N HIS A 283 1.56 -5.77 11.01
CA HIS A 283 2.19 -6.66 12.00
C HIS A 283 1.61 -8.08 12.03
N CYS A 284 1.38 -8.67 10.87
CA CYS A 284 0.91 -10.05 10.76
C CYS A 284 2.04 -10.98 10.34
N SER A 285 1.99 -12.23 10.81
CA SER A 285 2.91 -13.29 10.36
C SER A 285 2.16 -14.27 9.46
N MET A 286 2.70 -14.55 8.28
CA MET A 286 2.11 -15.47 7.29
C MET A 286 3.12 -16.55 6.93
N SER A 287 2.80 -17.82 7.18
CA SER A 287 3.75 -18.92 7.00
C SER A 287 3.07 -20.22 6.60
N TRP A 288 3.91 -21.14 6.06
CA TRP A 288 3.58 -22.52 5.84
C TRP A 288 2.39 -22.75 4.91
N SER A 289 2.20 -21.83 3.95
CA SER A 289 1.24 -22.04 2.87
C SER A 289 1.67 -23.20 1.98
N THR A 290 0.70 -23.79 1.31
CA THR A 290 0.95 -24.84 0.31
C THR A 290 0.92 -24.29 -1.11
N ASP A 291 0.67 -22.99 -1.27
CA ASP A 291 0.83 -22.18 -2.49
C ASP A 291 1.59 -20.90 -2.10
N GLU A 292 0.99 -19.70 -2.09
CA GLU A 292 1.62 -18.46 -1.60
C GLU A 292 1.34 -18.22 -0.12
N CYS A 293 2.30 -17.60 0.59
CA CYS A 293 2.03 -17.13 1.94
C CYS A 293 1.13 -15.88 1.97
N SER A 294 1.28 -14.99 0.97
CA SER A 294 0.58 -13.69 0.95
C SER A 294 0.33 -13.22 -0.49
N SER A 295 -0.91 -13.32 -0.98
CA SER A 295 -1.24 -12.80 -2.31
C SER A 295 -2.26 -11.68 -2.23
N PHE A 296 -1.80 -10.45 -2.52
CA PHE A 296 -2.62 -9.26 -2.51
C PHE A 296 -2.45 -8.48 -3.81
N TYR A 297 -3.43 -8.59 -4.68
CA TYR A 297 -3.49 -7.88 -5.96
C TYR A 297 -4.95 -7.54 -6.30
N ALA A 298 -5.14 -6.66 -7.26
CA ALA A 298 -6.47 -6.15 -7.58
C ALA A 298 -7.20 -5.56 -6.37
N ASN A 299 -6.45 -4.87 -5.50
CA ASN A 299 -6.98 -4.06 -4.42
C ASN A 299 -6.65 -2.60 -4.68
N GLU A 300 -7.55 -1.68 -4.33
CA GLU A 300 -7.33 -0.23 -4.41
C GLU A 300 -7.24 0.34 -2.99
N TYR A 301 -6.29 1.27 -2.76
CA TYR A 301 -5.98 1.81 -1.43
C TYR A 301 -5.62 0.70 -0.44
N PHE A 302 -4.53 0.04 -0.74
CA PHE A 302 -4.05 -1.12 0.01
C PHE A 302 -2.71 -0.83 0.69
N THR A 303 -2.54 -1.34 1.91
CA THR A 303 -1.23 -1.41 2.58
C THR A 303 -1.01 -2.78 3.21
N MET A 304 0.19 -3.33 3.03
CA MET A 304 0.75 -4.37 3.88
C MET A 304 2.06 -3.86 4.47
N GLN A 305 2.08 -3.67 5.78
CA GLN A 305 3.22 -3.08 6.50
C GLN A 305 3.66 -3.94 7.67
N TRP A 306 4.96 -3.96 7.94
CA TRP A 306 5.58 -4.63 9.09
C TRP A 306 5.16 -6.09 9.25
N CYS A 307 4.94 -6.81 8.15
CA CYS A 307 4.55 -8.20 8.15
C CYS A 307 5.76 -9.12 7.97
N LEU A 308 5.67 -10.33 8.53
CA LEU A 308 6.65 -11.39 8.36
C LEU A 308 6.04 -12.51 7.52
N ILE A 309 6.60 -12.72 6.33
CA ILE A 309 6.14 -13.71 5.35
C ILE A 309 7.26 -14.73 5.19
N ALA A 310 7.02 -16.00 5.60
CA ALA A 310 8.12 -16.94 5.67
C ALA A 310 7.71 -18.39 5.41
N GLU A 311 8.68 -19.16 4.90
CA GLU A 311 8.65 -20.62 4.92
C GLU A 311 7.40 -21.23 4.23
N SER A 312 7.07 -20.79 3.03
CA SER A 312 6.10 -21.50 2.19
C SER A 312 6.58 -22.93 1.89
N LEU A 313 5.66 -23.89 1.89
CA LEU A 313 5.98 -25.32 1.80
C LEU A 313 6.20 -25.74 0.33
N ARG A 314 7.46 -26.11 -0.01
CA ARG A 314 7.86 -26.29 -1.41
C ARG A 314 7.42 -27.63 -2.01
N ASN A 315 7.92 -28.75 -1.50
CA ASN A 315 7.58 -30.10 -1.98
C ASN A 315 6.50 -30.71 -1.08
N SER A 316 5.39 -30.01 -0.94
CA SER A 316 4.27 -30.40 -0.08
C SER A 316 3.15 -31.07 -0.89
N ILE A 317 1.93 -30.58 -0.75
CA ILE A 317 0.74 -31.25 -1.28
C ILE A 317 0.18 -30.63 -2.56
N HIS A 318 0.84 -29.59 -3.10
CA HIS A 318 0.33 -28.83 -4.24
C HIS A 318 0.25 -29.72 -5.51
N GLY A 319 -0.93 -29.71 -6.19
CA GLY A 319 -1.22 -30.60 -7.32
C GLY A 319 -0.34 -30.40 -8.55
N LYS A 320 0.31 -29.23 -8.71
CA LYS A 320 1.26 -28.93 -9.79
C LYS A 320 2.70 -29.35 -9.46
N GLY A 321 2.94 -29.98 -8.31
CA GLY A 321 4.28 -30.35 -7.83
C GLY A 321 4.92 -29.26 -6.97
N SER A 322 6.25 -29.09 -7.07
CA SER A 322 7.00 -28.15 -6.24
C SER A 322 6.46 -26.73 -6.39
N HIS A 323 6.06 -26.14 -5.26
CA HIS A 323 5.63 -24.75 -5.10
C HIS A 323 6.47 -24.08 -4.01
N GLY A 324 5.92 -23.37 -3.07
CA GLY A 324 6.66 -22.70 -2.01
C GLY A 324 6.95 -21.25 -2.35
N TYR A 325 5.91 -20.44 -2.38
CA TYR A 325 5.94 -19.08 -2.90
C TYR A 325 5.63 -18.03 -1.83
N GLY A 326 6.32 -16.88 -1.91
CA GLY A 326 6.08 -15.73 -1.02
C GLY A 326 4.74 -15.09 -1.28
N GLY A 327 4.54 -14.49 -2.45
CA GLY A 327 3.26 -13.88 -2.79
C GLY A 327 3.24 -13.19 -4.16
N ILE A 328 2.02 -12.89 -4.63
CA ILE A 328 1.79 -11.99 -5.75
C ILE A 328 1.30 -10.65 -5.17
N TRP A 329 2.05 -9.57 -5.45
CA TRP A 329 1.78 -8.26 -4.89
C TRP A 329 1.52 -7.24 -5.99
N GLY A 330 0.45 -6.45 -5.83
CA GLY A 330 0.05 -5.45 -6.79
C GLY A 330 -1.23 -4.73 -6.36
N GLY A 331 -1.82 -3.94 -7.26
CA GLY A 331 -3.04 -3.20 -6.96
C GLY A 331 -3.06 -1.83 -7.61
N LYS A 332 -3.80 -0.92 -7.01
CA LYS A 332 -3.87 0.49 -7.41
C LYS A 332 -3.79 1.37 -6.17
N ASN A 333 -2.85 2.32 -6.16
CA ASN A 333 -2.51 3.05 -4.96
C ASN A 333 -2.23 2.08 -3.80
N ALA A 334 -1.36 1.11 -4.05
CA ALA A 334 -1.06 0.02 -3.14
C ALA A 334 0.37 0.12 -2.63
N SER A 335 0.56 -0.08 -1.33
CA SER A 335 1.86 -0.03 -0.67
C SER A 335 2.21 -1.34 0.01
N PHE A 336 3.47 -1.75 -0.15
CA PHE A 336 4.06 -2.89 0.54
C PHE A 336 5.38 -2.43 1.13
N HIS A 337 5.44 -2.23 2.45
CA HIS A 337 6.63 -1.66 3.07
C HIS A 337 6.98 -2.31 4.41
N HIS A 338 8.27 -2.34 4.72
CA HIS A 338 8.81 -2.90 5.95
C HIS A 338 8.41 -4.36 6.22
N ASN A 339 8.29 -5.16 5.18
CA ASN A 339 7.96 -6.57 5.28
C ASN A 339 9.21 -7.44 5.12
N LEU A 340 9.25 -8.58 5.79
CA LEU A 340 10.25 -9.63 5.58
C LEU A 340 9.66 -10.74 4.71
N LEU A 341 10.27 -11.02 3.56
CA LEU A 341 10.05 -12.26 2.82
C LEU A 341 11.25 -13.17 3.06
N SER A 342 11.02 -14.35 3.61
CA SER A 342 12.11 -15.25 4.03
C SER A 342 11.84 -16.70 3.66
N CYS A 343 12.84 -17.36 3.08
CA CYS A 343 12.82 -18.80 2.83
C CYS A 343 11.68 -19.27 1.91
N HIS A 344 11.45 -18.55 0.80
CA HIS A 344 10.54 -18.95 -0.27
C HIS A 344 11.33 -19.40 -1.51
N ASP A 345 10.90 -20.46 -2.18
CA ASP A 345 11.53 -20.87 -3.42
C ASP A 345 11.41 -19.80 -4.51
N SER A 346 10.27 -19.14 -4.61
CA SER A 346 9.97 -18.14 -5.62
C SER A 346 8.95 -17.10 -5.13
N ARG A 347 8.63 -16.12 -5.96
CA ARG A 347 7.68 -15.03 -5.68
C ARG A 347 8.08 -14.21 -4.43
N ASN A 348 9.28 -13.59 -4.50
CA ASN A 348 9.85 -12.76 -3.44
C ASN A 348 9.88 -11.24 -3.73
N PRO A 349 8.74 -10.60 -4.00
CA PRO A 349 7.48 -11.15 -4.48
C PRO A 349 7.47 -11.39 -5.99
N ARG A 350 6.42 -12.01 -6.57
CA ARG A 350 6.00 -11.73 -7.94
C ARG A 350 5.23 -10.40 -7.92
N ILE A 351 5.70 -9.40 -8.61
CA ILE A 351 4.92 -8.20 -8.88
C ILE A 351 3.89 -8.50 -9.98
N ASP A 352 2.71 -7.92 -9.87
CA ASP A 352 1.52 -8.34 -10.60
C ASP A 352 1.59 -8.21 -12.14
N HIS A 353 0.59 -8.74 -12.81
CA HIS A 353 0.40 -8.65 -14.26
C HIS A 353 -1.08 -8.59 -14.63
N PRO A 354 -1.45 -8.00 -15.80
CA PRO A 354 -2.85 -7.74 -16.14
C PRO A 354 -3.73 -8.99 -16.22
N GLN A 355 -3.15 -10.15 -16.51
CA GLN A 355 -3.89 -11.39 -16.74
C GLN A 355 -4.66 -11.86 -15.50
N ILE A 356 -4.16 -11.61 -14.29
CA ILE A 356 -4.79 -12.05 -13.04
C ILE A 356 -5.92 -11.15 -12.58
N TYR A 357 -6.11 -9.98 -13.19
CA TYR A 357 -7.12 -9.01 -12.81
C TYR A 357 -8.50 -9.24 -13.46
N GLY A 358 -8.58 -10.06 -14.50
CA GLY A 358 -9.84 -10.26 -15.22
C GLY A 358 -10.45 -8.93 -15.71
N ASN A 359 -11.67 -8.63 -15.28
CA ASN A 359 -12.38 -7.40 -15.62
C ASN A 359 -12.01 -6.19 -14.73
N TYR A 360 -11.13 -6.37 -13.75
CA TYR A 360 -10.77 -5.32 -12.78
C TYR A 360 -9.50 -4.56 -13.14
N VAL A 361 -8.89 -4.80 -14.31
CA VAL A 361 -7.66 -4.12 -14.75
C VAL A 361 -7.80 -2.61 -14.66
N GLU A 362 -8.86 -2.04 -15.22
CA GLU A 362 -9.06 -0.58 -15.30
C GLU A 362 -9.36 0.06 -13.93
N THR A 363 -9.92 -0.68 -13.01
CA THR A 363 -10.42 -0.14 -11.73
C THR A 363 -9.51 -0.42 -10.55
N HIS A 364 -8.76 -1.52 -10.56
CA HIS A 364 -7.99 -1.99 -9.41
C HIS A 364 -6.51 -2.21 -9.72
N ARG A 365 -6.00 -1.76 -10.88
CA ARG A 365 -4.58 -1.81 -11.24
C ARG A 365 -4.05 -0.42 -11.52
N GLY A 366 -2.89 -0.08 -10.99
CA GLY A 366 -2.26 1.24 -11.12
C GLY A 366 -0.93 1.28 -10.38
N ASN A 367 -0.59 2.45 -9.84
CA ASN A 367 0.68 2.66 -9.17
C ASN A 367 0.80 1.80 -7.89
N VAL A 368 1.94 1.17 -7.73
CA VAL A 368 2.30 0.33 -6.58
C VAL A 368 3.64 0.79 -6.01
N ASP A 369 3.68 0.95 -4.71
CA ASP A 369 4.90 1.28 -3.98
C ASP A 369 5.41 0.05 -3.20
N TYR A 370 6.61 -0.40 -3.55
CA TYR A 370 7.33 -1.49 -2.91
C TYR A 370 8.63 -0.93 -2.33
N ARG A 371 8.62 -0.60 -1.02
CA ARG A 371 9.75 0.07 -0.38
C ARG A 371 10.15 -0.52 0.97
N CYS A 372 11.41 -0.36 1.30
CA CYS A 372 11.92 -0.73 2.63
C CYS A 372 11.58 -2.16 3.04
N ASN A 373 11.44 -3.11 2.10
CA ASN A 373 11.25 -4.52 2.43
C ASN A 373 12.58 -5.26 2.46
N ALA A 374 12.61 -6.38 3.16
CA ALA A 374 13.74 -7.29 3.18
C ALA A 374 13.38 -8.62 2.51
N VAL A 375 14.28 -9.11 1.67
CA VAL A 375 14.17 -10.43 1.04
C VAL A 375 15.38 -11.26 1.42
N TYR A 376 15.13 -12.35 2.12
CA TYR A 376 16.17 -13.25 2.59
C TYR A 376 15.97 -14.68 2.09
N ASN A 377 17.08 -15.34 1.74
CA ASN A 377 17.17 -16.78 1.46
C ASN A 377 16.12 -17.28 0.44
N TRP A 378 15.99 -16.58 -0.69
CA TRP A 378 15.17 -17.04 -1.81
C TRP A 378 15.75 -18.30 -2.46
N GLY A 379 14.91 -19.16 -3.03
CA GLY A 379 15.35 -20.34 -3.77
C GLY A 379 15.66 -20.02 -5.23
N SER A 380 14.69 -20.25 -6.12
CA SER A 380 14.87 -20.08 -7.56
C SER A 380 14.74 -18.66 -8.07
N ASN A 381 13.81 -17.86 -7.51
CA ASN A 381 13.54 -16.51 -8.01
C ASN A 381 13.50 -15.47 -6.90
N LEU A 382 14.05 -14.31 -7.19
CA LEU A 382 13.97 -13.08 -6.45
C LEU A 382 12.64 -12.34 -6.80
N THR A 383 12.61 -11.01 -6.77
CA THR A 383 11.48 -10.20 -7.26
C THR A 383 11.38 -10.31 -8.79
N TYR A 384 10.19 -10.56 -9.34
CA TYR A 384 10.00 -10.70 -10.78
C TYR A 384 8.57 -10.43 -11.25
N GLY A 385 8.39 -10.32 -12.57
CA GLY A 385 7.10 -10.11 -13.22
C GLY A 385 6.87 -8.66 -13.64
N GLY A 386 5.69 -8.13 -13.35
CA GLY A 386 5.34 -6.72 -13.50
C GLY A 386 4.80 -6.32 -14.86
N GLU A 387 4.52 -7.29 -15.73
CA GLU A 387 4.11 -7.05 -17.11
C GLU A 387 3.07 -5.90 -17.19
N ASP A 388 3.39 -4.86 -17.96
CA ASP A 388 2.51 -3.72 -18.25
C ASP A 388 2.04 -2.98 -16.98
N GLY A 389 2.90 -2.85 -15.96
CA GLY A 389 2.59 -2.24 -14.65
C GLY A 389 3.52 -1.10 -14.25
N TRP A 390 3.23 -0.48 -13.11
CA TRP A 390 3.88 0.72 -12.59
C TRP A 390 4.30 0.52 -11.15
N PHE A 391 5.63 0.50 -10.88
CA PHE A 391 6.14 0.14 -9.56
C PHE A 391 7.28 1.06 -9.11
N ASN A 392 7.18 1.56 -7.89
CA ASN A 392 8.33 2.06 -7.14
C ASN A 392 9.02 0.88 -6.47
N ILE A 393 10.32 0.73 -6.63
CA ILE A 393 11.17 -0.28 -5.99
C ILE A 393 12.26 0.49 -5.23
N VAL A 394 12.01 0.80 -3.96
CA VAL A 394 12.79 1.79 -3.19
C VAL A 394 13.32 1.20 -1.89
N ASN A 395 14.62 1.36 -1.66
CA ASN A 395 15.28 1.01 -0.39
C ASN A 395 15.01 -0.43 0.11
N ASN A 396 14.84 -1.39 -0.80
CA ASN A 396 14.67 -2.78 -0.43
C ASN A 396 16.03 -3.45 -0.21
N TYR A 397 16.08 -4.37 0.75
CA TYR A 397 17.28 -5.07 1.17
C TYR A 397 17.25 -6.53 0.75
N TYR A 398 18.13 -6.91 -0.18
CA TYR A 398 18.22 -8.28 -0.71
C TYR A 398 19.45 -8.96 -0.14
N LYS A 399 19.22 -9.96 0.72
CA LYS A 399 20.27 -10.73 1.37
C LYS A 399 20.20 -12.20 0.99
N PRO A 400 21.12 -12.71 0.15
CA PRO A 400 21.16 -14.12 -0.16
C PRO A 400 21.46 -14.95 1.09
N GLY A 401 20.80 -16.10 1.19
CA GLY A 401 21.03 -17.10 2.20
C GLY A 401 21.54 -18.42 1.60
N PRO A 402 21.61 -19.50 2.40
CA PRO A 402 22.15 -20.78 1.96
C PRO A 402 21.44 -21.46 0.78
N ALA A 403 20.13 -21.18 0.58
CA ALA A 403 19.35 -21.72 -0.52
C ALA A 403 19.37 -20.83 -1.78
N SER A 404 19.85 -19.58 -1.66
CA SER A 404 19.66 -18.57 -2.69
C SER A 404 20.38 -18.90 -3.98
N SER A 405 19.62 -18.95 -5.07
CA SER A 405 20.17 -18.93 -6.42
C SER A 405 20.90 -17.61 -6.68
N ASP A 406 21.89 -17.66 -7.56
CA ASP A 406 22.70 -16.49 -7.87
C ASP A 406 21.91 -15.52 -8.77
N ARG A 407 21.55 -14.36 -8.20
CA ARG A 407 20.77 -13.32 -8.89
C ARG A 407 21.47 -11.98 -8.78
N LYS A 408 22.02 -11.50 -9.89
CA LYS A 408 22.73 -10.22 -9.99
C LYS A 408 21.79 -9.15 -10.58
N TYR A 409 20.66 -8.91 -9.90
CA TYR A 409 19.66 -7.92 -10.26
C TYR A 409 18.73 -7.66 -9.07
N PHE A 410 17.93 -6.59 -9.13
CA PHE A 410 16.84 -6.36 -8.17
C PHE A 410 15.51 -6.93 -8.68
N VAL A 411 15.22 -6.81 -9.96
CA VAL A 411 13.97 -7.26 -10.57
C VAL A 411 14.27 -8.05 -11.85
N ASP A 412 13.62 -9.22 -12.01
CA ASP A 412 13.50 -9.92 -13.29
C ASP A 412 12.21 -9.44 -13.98
N ALA A 413 12.33 -8.44 -14.86
CA ALA A 413 11.21 -7.78 -15.50
C ALA A 413 10.65 -8.61 -16.67
N TYR A 414 9.40 -9.00 -16.60
CA TYR A 414 8.72 -9.73 -17.65
C TYR A 414 8.09 -8.76 -18.66
N GLY A 415 8.28 -9.03 -19.94
CA GLY A 415 7.83 -8.17 -21.05
C GLY A 415 6.74 -8.76 -21.92
N SER A 416 6.12 -9.87 -21.51
CA SER A 416 5.04 -10.45 -22.29
C SER A 416 4.07 -11.27 -21.44
N TYR A 417 2.80 -11.21 -21.80
CA TYR A 417 1.76 -12.03 -21.20
C TYR A 417 0.72 -12.46 -22.24
N VAL A 418 -0.08 -13.48 -21.91
CA VAL A 418 -1.18 -13.96 -22.77
C VAL A 418 -2.52 -13.67 -22.08
N LYS A 419 -3.42 -12.94 -22.75
CA LYS A 419 -4.78 -12.68 -22.27
C LYS A 419 -5.78 -13.07 -23.37
N ASN A 420 -6.74 -13.93 -23.03
CA ASN A 420 -7.77 -14.43 -23.97
C ASN A 420 -7.20 -15.01 -25.28
N GLY A 421 -6.07 -15.71 -25.20
CA GLY A 421 -5.39 -16.30 -26.36
C GLY A 421 -4.59 -15.31 -27.21
N VAL A 422 -4.54 -14.04 -26.84
CA VAL A 422 -3.72 -13.00 -27.50
C VAL A 422 -2.44 -12.81 -26.70
N THR A 423 -1.30 -12.86 -27.40
CA THR A 423 0.01 -12.54 -26.81
C THR A 423 0.24 -11.03 -26.91
N TYR A 424 0.48 -10.40 -25.76
CA TYR A 424 0.94 -9.02 -25.62
C TYR A 424 2.45 -9.09 -25.42
N ALA A 425 3.18 -8.66 -26.44
CA ALA A 425 4.63 -8.53 -26.41
C ALA A 425 5.01 -7.10 -26.05
N ASP A 426 6.28 -6.91 -25.65
CA ASP A 426 6.83 -5.58 -25.31
C ASP A 426 6.11 -4.86 -24.17
N SER A 427 5.54 -5.63 -23.26
CA SER A 427 4.73 -5.20 -22.11
C SER A 427 5.57 -5.15 -20.82
N TYR A 428 6.78 -4.57 -20.88
CA TYR A 428 7.64 -4.41 -19.72
C TYR A 428 7.05 -3.41 -18.71
N PRO A 429 7.32 -3.61 -17.40
CA PRO A 429 6.89 -2.64 -16.38
C PRO A 429 7.64 -1.32 -16.50
N GLU A 430 7.00 -0.23 -16.07
CA GLU A 430 7.66 1.02 -15.76
C GLU A 430 8.10 1.01 -14.30
N LEU A 431 9.41 1.16 -14.05
CA LEU A 431 10.02 0.99 -12.74
C LEU A 431 10.75 2.27 -12.31
N TYR A 432 10.46 2.78 -11.11
CA TYR A 432 11.33 3.68 -10.40
C TYR A 432 12.19 2.88 -9.43
N LEU A 433 13.53 2.97 -9.54
CA LEU A 433 14.47 2.29 -8.67
C LEU A 433 15.33 3.30 -7.91
N SER A 434 15.41 3.15 -6.60
CA SER A 434 16.27 3.99 -5.75
C SER A 434 16.67 3.26 -4.47
N GLY A 435 17.91 3.39 -4.05
CA GLY A 435 18.39 2.97 -2.74
C GLY A 435 18.33 1.47 -2.43
N ASN A 436 18.02 0.60 -3.40
CA ASN A 436 17.98 -0.84 -3.17
C ASN A 436 19.40 -1.40 -2.98
N VAL A 437 19.54 -2.38 -2.11
CA VAL A 437 20.82 -3.01 -1.77
C VAL A 437 20.75 -4.52 -1.97
N ASN A 438 21.78 -5.08 -2.63
CA ASN A 438 22.02 -6.52 -2.67
C ASN A 438 23.36 -6.79 -1.97
N THR A 439 23.34 -7.51 -0.86
CA THR A 439 24.53 -7.69 -0.02
C THR A 439 25.66 -8.49 -0.69
N LYS A 440 25.32 -9.31 -1.70
CA LYS A 440 26.31 -10.06 -2.49
C LYS A 440 26.89 -9.22 -3.63
N TYR A 441 26.15 -8.26 -4.13
CA TYR A 441 26.50 -7.43 -5.29
C TYR A 441 26.34 -5.94 -4.97
N PRO A 442 27.25 -5.37 -4.14
CA PRO A 442 27.13 -3.97 -3.70
C PRO A 442 27.10 -2.95 -4.84
N GLU A 443 27.72 -3.30 -5.98
CA GLU A 443 27.71 -2.45 -7.17
C GLU A 443 26.30 -2.17 -7.74
N LEU A 444 25.33 -3.06 -7.49
CA LEU A 444 23.94 -2.82 -7.88
C LEU A 444 23.34 -1.67 -7.07
N GLY A 445 23.68 -1.57 -5.79
CA GLY A 445 23.24 -0.47 -4.93
C GLY A 445 23.73 0.89 -5.38
N ALA A 446 24.92 0.97 -5.96
CA ALA A 446 25.47 2.20 -6.51
C ALA A 446 24.79 2.63 -7.83
N ALA A 447 24.23 1.70 -8.58
CA ALA A 447 23.58 1.95 -9.87
C ALA A 447 22.08 2.27 -9.73
N ASN A 448 21.30 1.38 -9.14
CA ASN A 448 19.84 1.51 -9.02
C ASN A 448 19.15 2.03 -10.31
N ASP A 449 19.50 1.47 -11.45
CA ASP A 449 19.02 1.88 -12.76
C ASP A 449 18.69 0.66 -13.65
N LYS A 450 18.44 0.89 -14.93
CA LYS A 450 18.10 -0.17 -15.91
C LYS A 450 19.15 -1.29 -16.00
N THR A 451 20.40 -1.06 -15.59
CA THR A 451 21.46 -2.10 -15.60
C THR A 451 21.32 -3.07 -14.42
N THR A 452 20.51 -2.74 -13.43
CA THR A 452 20.20 -3.57 -12.26
C THR A 452 18.93 -4.39 -12.43
N ILE A 453 18.31 -4.35 -13.62
CA ILE A 453 17.14 -5.14 -14.02
C ILE A 453 17.60 -6.27 -14.94
N TYR A 454 17.12 -7.48 -14.67
CA TYR A 454 17.21 -8.58 -15.63
C TYR A 454 15.98 -8.55 -16.53
N TRP A 455 16.20 -8.54 -17.84
CA TRP A 455 15.14 -8.47 -18.84
C TRP A 455 14.79 -9.87 -19.29
N HIS A 456 13.67 -10.36 -18.83
CA HIS A 456 13.26 -11.73 -19.09
C HIS A 456 13.13 -12.02 -20.59
N ASN A 457 13.62 -13.20 -21.04
CA ASN A 457 13.66 -13.61 -22.44
C ASN A 457 14.53 -12.75 -23.38
N GLY A 458 15.51 -12.03 -22.86
CA GLY A 458 16.59 -11.43 -23.65
C GLY A 458 16.19 -10.22 -24.47
N ALA A 459 15.20 -9.46 -24.04
CA ALA A 459 14.93 -8.14 -24.59
C ALA A 459 16.18 -7.27 -24.46
N SER A 460 16.59 -6.66 -25.56
CA SER A 460 17.70 -5.71 -25.51
C SER A 460 17.22 -4.37 -24.96
N TYR A 461 17.89 -3.86 -23.96
CA TYR A 461 17.66 -2.57 -23.28
C TYR A 461 17.43 -1.36 -24.18
N GLY A 462 17.84 -1.43 -25.44
CA GLY A 462 17.90 -0.29 -26.35
C GLY A 462 16.56 0.29 -26.76
N ASN A 463 15.48 -0.45 -26.57
CA ASN A 463 14.17 -0.10 -27.14
C ASN A 463 13.12 0.28 -26.10
N TYR A 464 13.39 0.08 -24.80
CA TYR A 464 12.41 0.33 -23.74
C TYR A 464 12.96 1.31 -22.70
N ASN A 465 12.27 2.42 -22.53
CA ASN A 465 12.56 3.37 -21.45
C ASN A 465 11.61 3.07 -20.29
N VAL A 466 11.93 2.00 -19.56
CA VAL A 466 11.10 1.49 -18.46
C VAL A 466 11.59 1.92 -17.08
N THR A 467 12.68 2.67 -17.00
CA THR A 467 13.10 3.30 -15.74
C THR A 467 12.62 4.75 -15.71
N LEU A 468 11.86 5.05 -14.67
CA LEU A 468 11.33 6.38 -14.42
C LEU A 468 12.41 7.25 -13.76
N SER A 469 12.40 8.54 -14.06
CA SER A 469 13.33 9.53 -13.48
C SER A 469 12.84 10.08 -12.12
N SER A 470 11.58 9.87 -11.80
CA SER A 470 10.95 10.25 -10.53
C SER A 470 10.03 9.14 -10.05
N PRO A 471 9.78 9.05 -8.74
CA PRO A 471 8.82 8.08 -8.23
C PRO A 471 7.41 8.33 -8.78
N LEU A 472 6.62 7.27 -8.77
CA LEU A 472 5.19 7.31 -9.04
C LEU A 472 4.47 7.77 -7.76
N ASP A 473 3.57 8.70 -7.89
CA ASP A 473 2.75 9.17 -6.76
C ASP A 473 1.62 8.18 -6.48
N LEU A 474 1.38 7.91 -5.21
CA LEU A 474 0.17 7.27 -4.73
C LEU A 474 -0.83 8.33 -4.28
N VAL A 475 -2.10 8.08 -4.55
CA VAL A 475 -3.17 9.00 -4.19
C VAL A 475 -4.19 8.26 -3.32
N GLY A 476 -4.46 8.79 -2.16
CA GLY A 476 -5.46 8.27 -1.23
C GLY A 476 -6.90 8.56 -1.67
N PRO A 477 -7.90 8.08 -0.92
CA PRO A 477 -9.29 8.38 -1.18
C PRO A 477 -9.53 9.90 -1.26
N GLN A 478 -10.35 10.33 -2.22
CA GLN A 478 -10.68 11.75 -2.47
C GLN A 478 -9.47 12.65 -2.76
N GLY A 479 -8.37 12.06 -3.24
CA GLY A 479 -7.15 12.81 -3.55
C GLY A 479 -6.30 13.15 -2.33
N ALA A 480 -6.49 12.46 -1.20
CA ALA A 480 -5.66 12.64 -0.02
C ALA A 480 -4.20 12.25 -0.30
N GLU A 481 -3.27 12.97 0.32
CA GLU A 481 -1.84 12.63 0.28
C GLU A 481 -1.60 11.31 1.00
N VAL A 482 -0.68 10.52 0.48
CA VAL A 482 -0.27 9.23 1.03
C VAL A 482 1.16 9.36 1.56
N TYR A 483 1.38 8.88 2.76
CA TYR A 483 2.66 9.02 3.45
C TYR A 483 3.25 7.66 3.83
N THR A 484 4.56 7.59 3.88
CA THR A 484 5.28 6.43 4.42
C THR A 484 6.59 6.90 5.07
N THR A 485 6.96 6.28 6.17
CA THR A 485 8.31 6.43 6.73
C THR A 485 9.29 5.66 5.86
N THR A 486 10.29 6.35 5.32
CA THR A 486 11.31 5.76 4.45
C THR A 486 12.64 5.68 5.20
N HIS A 487 13.19 4.48 5.33
CA HIS A 487 14.53 4.21 5.87
C HIS A 487 15.52 3.91 4.76
N THR A 488 16.83 3.94 5.04
CA THR A 488 17.80 3.27 4.17
C THR A 488 17.51 1.77 4.14
N ALA A 489 17.98 1.06 3.12
CA ALA A 489 17.74 -0.39 3.02
C ALA A 489 18.30 -1.16 4.23
N GLU A 490 19.46 -0.75 4.73
CA GLU A 490 20.12 -1.36 5.91
C GLU A 490 19.36 -1.08 7.20
N ASP A 491 18.90 0.16 7.42
CA ASP A 491 18.11 0.51 8.59
C ASP A 491 16.74 -0.17 8.55
N ALA A 492 16.11 -0.23 7.37
CA ALA A 492 14.87 -0.97 7.16
C ALA A 492 15.03 -2.43 7.54
N PHE A 493 16.11 -3.10 7.08
CA PHE A 493 16.37 -4.50 7.44
C PHE A 493 16.51 -4.72 8.95
N ALA A 494 17.29 -3.88 9.63
CA ALA A 494 17.46 -3.97 11.07
C ALA A 494 16.12 -3.81 11.82
N ARG A 495 15.30 -2.85 11.40
CA ARG A 495 13.98 -2.61 12.00
C ARG A 495 12.96 -3.69 11.69
N ILE A 496 12.96 -4.22 10.47
CA ILE A 496 12.13 -5.36 10.09
C ILE A 496 12.43 -6.55 11.00
N CYS A 497 13.71 -6.90 11.20
CA CYS A 497 14.08 -7.99 12.10
C CYS A 497 13.63 -7.72 13.55
N ALA A 498 13.60 -6.47 13.99
CA ALA A 498 13.15 -6.11 15.33
C ALA A 498 11.61 -6.07 15.49
N TYR A 499 10.87 -5.62 14.49
CA TYR A 499 9.46 -5.24 14.66
C TYR A 499 8.46 -5.95 13.75
N ALA A 500 8.86 -6.60 12.65
CA ALA A 500 7.92 -7.24 11.73
C ALA A 500 7.26 -8.49 12.33
N GLY A 501 6.08 -8.84 11.81
CA GLY A 501 5.25 -9.94 12.27
C GLY A 501 4.39 -9.59 13.49
N ALA A 502 3.79 -10.59 14.13
CA ALA A 502 3.01 -10.41 15.36
C ALA A 502 3.93 -10.12 16.55
N SER A 503 4.65 -9.02 16.47
CA SER A 503 5.81 -8.69 17.31
C SER A 503 5.47 -8.18 18.71
N LEU A 504 4.19 -7.96 19.03
CA LEU A 504 3.78 -7.63 20.40
C LEU A 504 4.14 -8.76 21.39
N SER A 505 3.97 -10.01 20.97
CA SER A 505 4.47 -11.21 21.62
C SER A 505 5.00 -12.14 20.55
N ARG A 506 6.28 -12.01 20.18
CA ARG A 506 6.87 -12.78 19.08
C ARG A 506 7.04 -14.24 19.49
N ASP A 507 6.66 -15.17 18.61
CA ASP A 507 6.85 -16.59 18.86
C ASP A 507 8.23 -17.10 18.39
N SER A 508 8.57 -18.31 18.78
CA SER A 508 9.87 -18.93 18.44
C SER A 508 10.10 -19.15 16.94
N VAL A 509 9.04 -19.16 16.13
CA VAL A 509 9.14 -19.28 14.67
C VAL A 509 9.59 -17.95 14.08
N ASP A 510 8.94 -16.85 14.43
CA ASP A 510 9.29 -15.51 13.95
C ASP A 510 10.69 -15.10 14.48
N ASP A 511 10.99 -15.38 15.74
CA ASP A 511 12.33 -15.11 16.32
C ASP A 511 13.43 -15.84 15.54
N ARG A 512 13.22 -17.12 15.23
CA ARG A 512 14.18 -17.92 14.47
C ARG A 512 14.31 -17.39 13.04
N VAL A 513 13.22 -17.07 12.36
CA VAL A 513 13.25 -16.53 10.98
C VAL A 513 14.02 -15.21 10.93
N CYS A 514 13.81 -14.32 11.90
CA CYS A 514 14.57 -13.07 12.01
C CYS A 514 16.05 -13.33 12.30
N ALA A 515 16.38 -14.21 13.25
CA ALA A 515 17.75 -14.55 13.57
C ALA A 515 18.49 -15.22 12.40
N ASP A 516 17.82 -16.08 11.63
CA ASP A 516 18.36 -16.66 10.39
C ASP A 516 18.65 -15.56 9.35
N ALA A 517 17.72 -14.61 9.17
CA ALA A 517 17.91 -13.48 8.26
C ALA A 517 19.07 -12.58 8.71
N GLU A 518 19.17 -12.24 9.99
CA GLU A 518 20.28 -11.45 10.56
C GLU A 518 21.62 -12.13 10.41
N SER A 519 21.71 -13.43 10.76
CA SER A 519 22.97 -14.19 10.69
C SER A 519 23.37 -14.62 9.27
N GLY A 520 22.44 -14.60 8.31
CA GLY A 520 22.64 -15.12 6.95
C GLY A 520 22.72 -16.65 6.90
N LYS A 521 22.11 -17.36 7.86
CA LYS A 521 22.14 -18.81 8.00
C LYS A 521 20.73 -19.39 7.88
N ALA A 522 20.63 -20.71 7.88
CA ALA A 522 19.39 -21.45 8.03
C ALA A 522 19.55 -22.40 9.22
N THR A 523 18.73 -22.20 10.25
CA THR A 523 18.72 -23.07 11.43
C THR A 523 18.39 -24.51 11.05
N TYR A 524 17.47 -24.70 10.12
CA TYR A 524 17.09 -26.03 9.61
C TYR A 524 17.68 -26.27 8.22
N ALA A 525 18.57 -27.25 8.13
CA ALA A 525 19.21 -27.61 6.86
C ALA A 525 18.37 -28.55 6.00
N ASP A 526 17.49 -29.36 6.61
CA ASP A 526 16.61 -30.34 5.95
C ASP A 526 15.17 -29.83 5.95
N GLY A 527 14.57 -29.75 4.78
CA GLY A 527 13.20 -29.28 4.59
C GLY A 527 12.12 -30.36 4.77
N GLY A 528 12.51 -31.63 4.90
CA GLY A 528 11.61 -32.76 5.18
C GLY A 528 11.30 -33.65 3.97
N ASN A 529 11.19 -33.13 2.75
CA ASN A 529 10.87 -33.89 1.53
C ASN A 529 11.75 -33.44 0.35
N GLY A 530 13.04 -33.28 0.59
CA GLY A 530 14.05 -32.98 -0.43
C GLY A 530 14.48 -31.53 -0.55
N SER A 531 13.73 -30.56 -0.04
CA SER A 531 14.19 -29.19 0.08
C SER A 531 15.24 -29.05 1.20
N LYS A 532 16.07 -28.00 1.11
CA LYS A 532 17.24 -27.82 2.00
C LYS A 532 17.50 -26.35 2.28
N ASN A 533 18.38 -26.12 3.26
CA ASN A 533 18.99 -24.81 3.51
C ASN A 533 17.98 -23.71 3.87
N GLY A 534 16.95 -24.06 4.65
CA GLY A 534 15.89 -23.14 5.08
C GLY A 534 14.66 -23.13 4.17
N ILE A 535 14.72 -23.67 2.97
CA ILE A 535 13.51 -23.97 2.18
C ILE A 535 12.92 -25.27 2.73
N ILE A 536 11.65 -25.25 3.10
CA ILE A 536 10.99 -26.39 3.76
C ILE A 536 9.83 -26.95 2.92
N ASP A 537 9.47 -28.20 3.22
CA ASP A 537 8.41 -28.93 2.52
C ASP A 537 7.20 -29.19 3.43
N THR A 538 7.40 -29.12 4.72
CA THR A 538 6.40 -29.32 5.77
C THR A 538 6.80 -28.53 7.02
N GLN A 539 5.83 -27.98 7.73
CA GLN A 539 6.08 -27.26 9.00
C GLN A 539 6.68 -28.18 10.08
N SER A 540 6.47 -29.49 10.00
CA SER A 540 7.05 -30.45 10.95
C SER A 540 8.58 -30.53 10.83
N ALA A 541 9.19 -30.20 9.69
CA ALA A 541 10.62 -30.13 9.53
C ALA A 541 11.28 -29.04 10.40
N VAL A 542 10.51 -28.05 10.81
CA VAL A 542 10.96 -26.92 11.65
C VAL A 542 10.29 -26.90 13.04
N GLY A 543 9.74 -28.03 13.49
CA GLY A 543 9.15 -28.19 14.81
C GLY A 543 7.64 -27.97 14.90
N GLY A 544 6.99 -27.50 13.83
CA GLY A 544 5.55 -27.26 13.79
C GLY A 544 5.12 -26.02 14.60
N TRP A 545 3.85 -25.99 14.96
CA TRP A 545 3.27 -24.84 15.68
C TRP A 545 3.79 -24.78 17.13
N PRO A 546 4.28 -23.64 17.60
CA PRO A 546 4.49 -23.41 19.02
C PRO A 546 3.21 -23.57 19.83
N VAL A 547 3.37 -23.75 21.12
CA VAL A 547 2.25 -23.58 22.06
C VAL A 547 2.04 -22.10 22.27
N TYR A 548 0.79 -21.66 22.22
CA TYR A 548 0.38 -20.29 22.51
C TYR A 548 -0.57 -20.32 23.70
N ASP A 549 -0.21 -19.68 24.77
CA ASP A 549 -1.04 -19.60 25.98
C ASP A 549 -0.98 -18.20 26.62
N ALA A 550 -1.69 -18.03 27.70
CA ALA A 550 -1.65 -16.82 28.50
C ALA A 550 -1.65 -17.18 29.98
N ALA A 551 -0.82 -16.51 30.75
CA ALA A 551 -0.81 -16.66 32.20
C ALA A 551 -2.13 -16.15 32.83
N ALA A 552 -2.44 -16.64 34.02
CA ALA A 552 -3.71 -16.26 34.70
C ALA A 552 -3.85 -14.75 34.93
N GLU A 553 -2.73 -14.06 35.22
CA GLU A 553 -2.71 -12.61 35.37
C GLU A 553 -2.93 -11.85 34.04
N GLU A 554 -2.57 -12.43 32.90
CA GLU A 554 -2.82 -11.83 31.59
C GLU A 554 -4.28 -12.05 31.17
N LEU A 555 -4.82 -13.26 31.43
CA LEU A 555 -6.25 -13.53 31.26
C LEU A 555 -7.13 -12.66 32.17
N ALA A 556 -6.66 -12.28 33.36
CA ALA A 556 -7.38 -11.34 34.23
C ALA A 556 -7.44 -9.92 33.66
N LYS A 557 -6.49 -9.53 32.82
CA LYS A 557 -6.44 -8.18 32.21
C LYS A 557 -7.43 -7.98 31.07
N VAL A 558 -8.05 -9.05 30.52
CA VAL A 558 -9.09 -8.90 29.49
C VAL A 558 -10.48 -8.68 30.07
N LYS A 559 -10.60 -8.54 31.42
CA LYS A 559 -11.88 -8.26 32.04
C LYS A 559 -12.41 -6.89 31.57
N ASP A 560 -13.56 -6.94 30.94
CA ASP A 560 -14.31 -5.82 30.38
C ASP A 560 -15.74 -5.94 30.88
N THR A 561 -16.16 -5.04 31.79
CA THR A 561 -17.41 -5.19 32.54
C THR A 561 -18.63 -4.81 31.72
N ASP A 562 -18.51 -3.84 30.83
CA ASP A 562 -19.63 -3.36 29.99
C ASP A 562 -19.55 -3.80 28.52
N ALA A 563 -18.51 -4.58 28.19
CA ALA A 563 -18.29 -5.23 26.90
C ALA A 563 -18.15 -4.24 25.72
N ASP A 564 -17.47 -3.12 25.94
CA ASP A 564 -17.20 -2.09 24.95
C ASP A 564 -15.85 -2.26 24.22
N GLY A 565 -15.06 -3.25 24.65
CA GLY A 565 -13.76 -3.62 24.09
C GLY A 565 -12.57 -3.02 24.79
N MET A 566 -12.77 -2.12 25.73
CA MET A 566 -11.73 -1.60 26.62
C MET A 566 -11.79 -2.37 27.95
N PRO A 567 -10.70 -2.97 28.42
CA PRO A 567 -10.72 -3.66 29.70
C PRO A 567 -10.75 -2.67 30.87
N ASP A 568 -11.42 -3.07 31.97
CA ASP A 568 -11.61 -2.27 33.19
C ASP A 568 -10.31 -1.52 33.63
N TRP A 569 -9.16 -2.19 33.58
CA TRP A 569 -7.88 -1.60 34.03
C TRP A 569 -7.44 -0.39 33.17
N PHE A 570 -7.74 -0.41 31.87
CA PHE A 570 -7.42 0.69 30.96
C PHE A 570 -8.32 1.89 31.25
N GLU A 571 -9.61 1.63 31.42
CA GLU A 571 -10.61 2.65 31.72
C GLU A 571 -10.34 3.32 33.07
N GLU A 572 -10.08 2.52 34.13
CA GLU A 572 -9.67 3.04 35.44
C GLU A 572 -8.40 3.90 35.35
N LYS A 573 -7.40 3.45 34.57
CA LYS A 573 -6.14 4.18 34.37
C LYS A 573 -6.37 5.55 33.74
N PHE A 574 -7.25 5.65 32.76
CA PHE A 574 -7.50 6.88 32.00
C PHE A 574 -8.77 7.62 32.45
N SER A 575 -9.31 7.27 33.61
CA SER A 575 -10.49 7.91 34.21
C SER A 575 -11.75 7.85 33.33
N LEU A 576 -11.91 6.74 32.63
CA LEU A 576 -13.15 6.32 31.98
C LEU A 576 -14.00 5.51 32.98
N ASP A 577 -15.21 5.11 32.60
CA ASP A 577 -16.14 4.42 33.49
C ASP A 577 -16.39 2.97 33.03
N PRO A 578 -15.80 1.95 33.72
CA PRO A 578 -15.92 0.53 33.32
C PRO A 578 -17.35 -0.05 33.35
N SER A 579 -18.34 0.76 33.59
CA SER A 579 -19.76 0.38 33.57
C SER A 579 -20.56 1.11 32.49
N LYS A 580 -19.88 1.84 31.58
CA LYS A 580 -20.53 2.75 30.64
C LYS A 580 -20.00 2.57 29.21
N ALA A 581 -20.43 1.53 28.54
CA ALA A 581 -20.00 1.19 27.16
C ALA A 581 -20.03 2.33 26.13
N ALA A 582 -20.73 3.43 26.37
CA ALA A 582 -20.80 4.55 25.45
C ALA A 582 -19.55 5.42 25.43
N ASP A 583 -18.63 5.27 26.35
CA ASP A 583 -17.41 6.07 26.35
C ASP A 583 -16.32 5.51 25.42
N ALA A 584 -16.42 4.26 24.97
CA ALA A 584 -15.58 3.71 23.91
C ALA A 584 -15.63 4.51 22.61
N ASP A 585 -16.82 4.98 22.23
CA ASP A 585 -17.02 5.80 21.02
C ASP A 585 -16.68 7.29 21.24
N ALA A 586 -16.52 7.71 22.50
CA ALA A 586 -16.05 9.06 22.80
C ALA A 586 -14.60 9.26 22.31
N LYS A 587 -14.20 10.52 22.17
CA LYS A 587 -12.86 10.92 21.72
C LYS A 587 -12.13 11.75 22.78
N THR A 588 -12.33 11.39 24.04
CA THR A 588 -11.84 12.20 25.16
C THR A 588 -10.35 12.01 25.44
N LEU A 589 -9.78 10.89 25.00
CA LEU A 589 -8.36 10.57 25.16
C LEU A 589 -7.48 11.19 24.06
N ASP A 590 -8.04 11.47 22.87
CA ASP A 590 -7.33 12.17 21.80
C ASP A 590 -7.71 13.66 21.80
N PRO A 591 -6.81 14.59 22.18
CA PRO A 591 -7.11 16.03 22.25
C PRO A 591 -7.45 16.64 20.88
N TYR A 592 -7.07 15.97 19.79
CA TYR A 592 -7.40 16.39 18.41
C TYR A 592 -8.72 15.81 17.92
N GLY A 593 -9.38 14.95 18.71
CA GLY A 593 -10.66 14.36 18.39
C GLY A 593 -10.68 13.45 17.13
N ARG A 594 -9.55 12.88 16.76
CA ARG A 594 -9.41 12.00 15.58
C ARG A 594 -9.86 10.57 15.87
N TYR A 595 -9.39 10.02 17.00
CA TYR A 595 -9.57 8.64 17.39
C TYR A 595 -10.56 8.50 18.53
N THR A 596 -11.34 7.42 18.52
CA THR A 596 -12.20 7.03 19.64
C THR A 596 -11.35 6.53 20.81
N ASN A 597 -11.91 6.50 22.03
CA ASN A 597 -11.21 5.95 23.18
C ASN A 597 -10.83 4.48 22.98
N MET A 598 -11.69 3.71 22.32
CA MET A 598 -11.38 2.34 21.91
C MET A 598 -10.16 2.27 20.97
N GLU A 599 -10.07 3.15 19.98
CA GLU A 599 -8.91 3.19 19.07
C GLU A 599 -7.65 3.63 19.81
N MET A 600 -7.76 4.54 20.80
CA MET A 600 -6.66 4.91 21.67
C MET A 600 -6.21 3.74 22.54
N TYR A 601 -7.12 2.91 23.05
CA TYR A 601 -6.78 1.66 23.74
C TYR A 601 -6.02 0.70 22.82
N LEU A 602 -6.52 0.44 21.63
CA LEU A 602 -5.86 -0.45 20.66
C LEU A 602 -4.44 0.03 20.32
N HIS A 603 -4.24 1.35 20.22
CA HIS A 603 -2.92 1.92 20.00
C HIS A 603 -2.04 1.81 21.26
N TYR A 604 -2.60 2.04 22.45
CA TYR A 604 -1.87 1.97 23.71
C TYR A 604 -1.14 0.63 23.90
N LEU A 605 -1.75 -0.47 23.45
CA LEU A 605 -1.16 -1.81 23.53
C LEU A 605 0.13 -1.95 22.72
N VAL A 606 0.29 -1.19 21.64
CA VAL A 606 1.39 -1.31 20.67
C VAL A 606 2.22 -0.04 20.51
N ARG A 607 1.98 0.99 21.36
CA ARG A 607 2.60 2.30 21.24
C ARG A 607 4.12 2.29 21.24
N ASP A 608 4.72 1.39 22.02
CA ASP A 608 6.18 1.28 22.12
C ASP A 608 6.81 0.73 20.83
N ILE A 609 6.09 -0.17 20.15
CA ILE A 609 6.47 -0.69 18.83
C ILE A 609 6.38 0.44 17.81
N VAL A 610 5.23 1.11 17.72
CA VAL A 610 4.99 2.21 16.77
C VAL A 610 5.99 3.35 16.96
N ALA A 611 6.25 3.76 18.18
CA ALA A 611 7.21 4.82 18.48
C ALA A 611 8.66 4.43 18.10
N SER A 612 8.99 3.15 18.19
CA SER A 612 10.35 2.66 17.96
C SER A 612 10.61 2.30 16.49
N GLN A 613 9.66 1.68 15.80
CA GLN A 613 9.83 1.13 14.45
C GLN A 613 10.20 2.19 13.42
N ASN A 614 9.64 3.38 13.51
CA ASN A 614 9.84 4.48 12.57
C ASN A 614 11.06 5.37 12.89
N GLY A 615 11.77 5.07 14.00
CA GLY A 615 12.92 5.88 14.42
C GLY A 615 14.05 5.93 13.38
N GLY A 616 14.52 7.12 13.04
CA GLY A 616 15.57 7.36 12.04
C GLY A 616 15.09 7.40 10.60
N GLY A 617 13.86 7.01 10.30
CA GLY A 617 13.26 7.16 8.97
C GLY A 617 12.79 8.58 8.69
N GLN A 618 12.51 8.86 7.43
CA GLN A 618 11.91 10.11 6.97
C GLN A 618 10.44 9.88 6.62
N TYR A 619 9.54 10.57 7.28
CA TYR A 619 8.12 10.55 6.96
C TYR A 619 7.88 11.48 5.78
N GLU A 620 7.45 10.92 4.65
CA GLU A 620 7.35 11.64 3.39
C GLU A 620 6.12 11.19 2.58
N THR A 621 5.67 12.06 1.69
CA THR A 621 4.64 11.70 0.69
C THR A 621 5.21 10.74 -0.35
N ILE A 622 4.38 9.81 -0.76
CA ILE A 622 4.75 8.80 -1.77
C ILE A 622 3.76 8.76 -2.93
#